data_3775fae4ba39091070051fa57f3bac43
#
_entry.id   3775fae4ba39091070051fa57f3bac43
#
_cell.length_a   1.000
_cell.length_b   1.000
_cell.length_c   1.000
_cell.angle_alpha   90.00
_cell.angle_beta   90.00
_cell.angle_gamma   90.00
#
_symmetry.space_group_name_H-M   'P 1'
#
loop_
_entity.id
_entity.type
_entity.pdbx_description
1 polymer ?
#
loop_
_entity_poly.entity_id
_entity_poly.type
_entity_poly.pdbx_seq_one_letter_code
_entity_poly.pdbx_strand_id
1 'polypeptide(L)'
;MKTICHTAAGLLSEAMIRIPNRRFVPDGLVQSVVSGKNLDWMNCRRREIQGSSIAFDEEQSYRGALGEFLERYACATYDSNDFKAASYSELSKSEPALAPEFFRYYSDEQYERLRELNVYPLGENDLIEWTVCNDFITGKSYWMPAFSIYMPYFSKVNSPHNYMVGTTSTGTAAGKTSRDALISGFLECAERHAFALFWYHQDALPYRSYTTEVILRHYHKNKTICRLFQNSAVQIKSFDLAAFSPVECMVVFLYFRYKNKIYQSLGCAARFNKTQALIKACQEAYQGVEYAISLNEKKLLPEEPDLSRIDDFDKHFHFYNQYPQFRKEAPILREAARFDSGDEKIYR
;
A
#
# COMPACT_ATOMS: atom_id res chain seq x y z
N MET A 1 -21.57 7.36 12.66
CA MET A 1 -20.32 7.89 12.10
C MET A 1 -19.90 9.24 12.72
N LYS A 2 -20.74 10.29 12.72
CA LYS A 2 -20.36 11.62 13.27
C LYS A 2 -19.81 11.59 14.70
N THR A 3 -20.33 10.74 15.58
CA THR A 3 -19.90 10.66 16.99
C THR A 3 -18.54 9.97 17.14
N ILE A 4 -18.26 8.91 16.37
CA ILE A 4 -17.00 8.17 16.42
C ILE A 4 -15.84 9.02 15.89
N CYS A 5 -16.10 9.85 14.90
CA CYS A 5 -15.09 10.66 14.21
C CYS A 5 -14.96 12.08 14.79
N HIS A 6 -15.61 12.39 15.89
CA HIS A 6 -15.54 13.71 16.51
C HIS A 6 -14.20 13.88 17.25
N THR A 7 -13.47 14.96 16.96
CA THR A 7 -12.15 15.20 17.56
C THR A 7 -12.19 15.43 19.07
N ALA A 8 -13.26 15.97 19.62
CA ALA A 8 -13.40 16.16 21.07
C ALA A 8 -13.83 14.88 21.80
N ALA A 9 -14.82 14.13 21.28
CA ALA A 9 -15.47 13.01 21.96
C ALA A 9 -15.30 11.65 21.26
N GLY A 10 -14.74 11.62 20.04
CA GLY A 10 -14.55 10.41 19.25
C GLY A 10 -13.10 9.89 19.27
N LEU A 11 -12.79 9.03 18.30
CA LEU A 11 -11.48 8.37 18.14
C LEU A 11 -10.40 9.27 17.52
N LEU A 12 -10.78 10.35 16.84
CA LEU A 12 -9.84 11.23 16.16
C LEU A 12 -9.22 12.25 17.12
N SER A 13 -7.93 12.52 16.97
CA SER A 13 -7.25 13.67 17.56
C SER A 13 -7.32 14.87 16.62
N GLU A 14 -7.21 14.65 15.33
CA GLU A 14 -7.14 15.68 14.32
C GLU A 14 -7.77 15.21 12.99
N ALA A 15 -8.33 16.15 12.27
CA ALA A 15 -8.71 15.99 10.88
C ALA A 15 -8.36 17.29 10.14
N MET A 16 -7.54 17.19 9.11
CA MET A 16 -7.10 18.33 8.33
C MET A 16 -7.25 18.09 6.83
N ILE A 17 -7.48 19.17 6.11
CA ILE A 17 -7.43 19.22 4.66
C ILE A 17 -6.13 19.91 4.28
N ARG A 18 -5.35 19.24 3.44
CA ARG A 18 -4.13 19.79 2.85
C ARG A 18 -4.39 20.16 1.41
N ILE A 19 -3.90 21.30 1.01
CA ILE A 19 -3.84 21.71 -0.39
C ILE A 19 -2.47 21.30 -0.90
N PRO A 20 -2.37 20.29 -1.80
CA PRO A 20 -1.10 19.84 -2.33
C PRO A 20 -0.40 20.92 -3.16
N ASN A 21 0.88 20.71 -3.45
CA ASN A 21 1.68 21.61 -4.27
C ASN A 21 1.06 21.83 -5.66
N ARG A 22 0.47 23.01 -5.90
CA ARG A 22 -0.27 23.35 -7.11
C ARG A 22 0.57 23.34 -8.38
N ARG A 23 1.88 23.36 -8.26
CA ARG A 23 2.76 23.21 -9.43
C ARG A 23 2.71 21.81 -10.01
N PHE A 24 2.67 20.79 -9.16
CA PHE A 24 2.78 19.38 -9.58
C PHE A 24 1.46 18.62 -9.47
N VAL A 25 0.52 19.10 -8.69
CA VAL A 25 -0.77 18.45 -8.44
C VAL A 25 -1.89 19.27 -9.06
N PRO A 26 -2.81 18.66 -9.84
CA PRO A 26 -3.89 19.36 -10.51
C PRO A 26 -4.74 20.21 -9.56
N ASP A 27 -5.16 21.38 -10.06
CA ASP A 27 -6.06 22.26 -9.31
C ASP A 27 -7.36 21.56 -8.93
N GLY A 28 -7.76 21.77 -7.67
CA GLY A 28 -8.95 21.19 -7.07
C GLY A 28 -8.77 19.77 -6.52
N LEU A 29 -7.62 19.10 -6.70
CA LEU A 29 -7.28 17.96 -5.87
C LEU A 29 -6.97 18.44 -4.45
N VAL A 30 -7.62 17.82 -3.47
CA VAL A 30 -7.40 18.06 -2.05
C VAL A 30 -7.01 16.76 -1.36
N GLN A 31 -6.14 16.83 -0.38
CA GLN A 31 -5.75 15.69 0.44
C GLN A 31 -6.33 15.87 1.84
N SER A 32 -7.06 14.88 2.31
CA SER A 32 -7.47 14.80 3.71
C SER A 32 -6.53 13.89 4.48
N VAL A 33 -6.22 14.29 5.70
CA VAL A 33 -5.44 13.49 6.67
C VAL A 33 -6.23 13.48 7.97
N VAL A 34 -6.40 12.30 8.54
CA VAL A 34 -6.99 12.12 9.86
C VAL A 34 -6.00 11.40 10.76
N SER A 35 -5.90 11.81 12.01
CA SER A 35 -5.04 11.22 13.03
C SER A 35 -5.87 10.75 14.21
N GLY A 36 -5.55 9.58 14.75
CA GLY A 36 -6.19 9.00 15.91
C GLY A 36 -5.61 9.49 17.23
N LYS A 37 -6.41 9.41 18.27
CA LYS A 37 -5.95 9.55 19.66
C LYS A 37 -5.16 8.32 20.08
N ASN A 38 -4.44 8.44 21.19
CA ASN A 38 -3.96 7.24 21.88
C ASN A 38 -5.18 6.47 22.45
N LEU A 39 -5.35 5.24 21.99
CA LEU A 39 -6.47 4.36 22.30
C LEU A 39 -6.03 3.08 23.02
N ASP A 40 -4.88 3.11 23.72
CA ASP A 40 -4.35 1.96 24.48
C ASP A 40 -5.41 1.38 25.43
N TRP A 41 -6.25 2.23 26.02
CA TRP A 41 -7.36 1.83 26.90
C TRP A 41 -8.49 1.04 26.19
N MET A 42 -8.51 1.05 24.86
CA MET A 42 -9.42 0.27 24.02
C MET A 42 -8.73 -0.98 23.42
N ASN A 43 -7.64 -1.45 24.01
CA ASN A 43 -6.80 -2.53 23.46
C ASN A 43 -6.24 -2.25 22.06
N CYS A 44 -6.13 -0.99 21.67
CA CYS A 44 -5.47 -0.60 20.43
C CYS A 44 -3.95 -0.64 20.63
N ARG A 45 -3.28 -1.46 19.86
CA ARG A 45 -1.83 -1.71 19.98
C ARG A 45 -0.95 -0.73 19.21
N ARG A 46 -1.54 0.21 18.51
CA ARG A 46 -0.84 1.23 17.73
C ARG A 46 -1.15 2.61 18.28
N ARG A 47 -0.11 3.32 18.74
CA ARG A 47 -0.26 4.65 19.36
C ARG A 47 -0.59 5.75 18.35
N GLU A 48 -0.02 5.67 17.16
CA GLU A 48 -0.23 6.66 16.10
C GLU A 48 -0.87 5.99 14.89
N ILE A 49 -2.16 6.26 14.71
CA ILE A 49 -2.92 5.80 13.56
C ILE A 49 -3.26 7.03 12.73
N GLN A 50 -2.90 6.97 11.46
CA GLN A 50 -3.27 7.98 10.48
C GLN A 50 -3.94 7.32 9.28
N GLY A 51 -4.86 8.06 8.65
CA GLY A 51 -5.38 7.75 7.35
C GLY A 51 -5.30 8.98 6.46
N SER A 52 -5.08 8.79 5.17
CA SER A 52 -5.02 9.87 4.20
C SER A 52 -5.65 9.47 2.88
N SER A 53 -6.20 10.43 2.17
CA SER A 53 -6.75 10.21 0.84
C SER A 53 -6.73 11.51 0.05
N ILE A 54 -6.72 11.40 -1.27
CA ILE A 54 -6.74 12.54 -2.19
C ILE A 54 -7.89 12.38 -3.20
N ALA A 55 -8.65 13.44 -3.41
CA ALA A 55 -9.74 13.46 -4.39
C ALA A 55 -10.02 14.90 -4.86
N PHE A 56 -10.82 15.05 -5.95
CA PHE A 56 -11.34 16.35 -6.36
C PHE A 56 -12.51 16.83 -5.51
N ASP A 57 -13.17 15.91 -4.83
CA ASP A 57 -14.25 16.19 -3.88
C ASP A 57 -13.70 16.07 -2.45
N GLU A 58 -13.87 17.10 -1.65
CA GLU A 58 -13.35 17.19 -0.30
C GLU A 58 -14.00 16.15 0.63
N GLU A 59 -15.30 15.93 0.50
CA GLU A 59 -16.01 14.93 1.29
C GLU A 59 -15.54 13.51 0.93
N GLN A 60 -15.31 13.24 -0.36
CA GLN A 60 -14.75 11.97 -0.82
C GLN A 60 -13.33 11.76 -0.28
N SER A 61 -12.49 12.78 -0.32
CA SER A 61 -11.13 12.76 0.26
C SER A 61 -11.17 12.47 1.75
N TYR A 62 -12.02 13.16 2.50
CA TYR A 62 -12.19 12.94 3.95
C TYR A 62 -12.69 11.53 4.26
N ARG A 63 -13.69 11.04 3.53
CA ARG A 63 -14.24 9.69 3.70
C ARG A 63 -13.19 8.61 3.42
N GLY A 64 -12.35 8.82 2.41
CA GLY A 64 -11.23 7.91 2.10
C GLY A 64 -10.21 7.87 3.24
N ALA A 65 -9.79 9.04 3.73
CA ALA A 65 -8.86 9.15 4.86
C ALA A 65 -9.42 8.50 6.13
N LEU A 66 -10.72 8.70 6.40
CA LEU A 66 -11.40 8.08 7.52
C LEU A 66 -11.51 6.56 7.37
N GLY A 67 -11.75 6.06 6.15
CA GLY A 67 -11.78 4.63 5.85
C GLY A 67 -10.43 3.98 6.17
N GLU A 68 -9.34 4.56 5.70
CA GLU A 68 -7.98 4.06 5.98
C GLU A 68 -7.63 4.12 7.48
N PHE A 69 -8.05 5.18 8.19
CA PHE A 69 -7.89 5.26 9.64
C PHE A 69 -8.63 4.11 10.36
N LEU A 70 -9.90 3.89 10.01
CA LEU A 70 -10.73 2.85 10.64
C LEU A 70 -10.21 1.44 10.35
N GLU A 71 -9.71 1.20 9.16
CA GLU A 71 -9.03 -0.04 8.78
C GLU A 71 -7.82 -0.31 9.67
N ARG A 72 -6.91 0.65 9.75
CA ARG A 72 -5.71 0.54 10.58
C ARG A 72 -6.02 0.43 12.06
N TYR A 73 -7.05 1.12 12.53
CA TYR A 73 -7.55 1.02 13.90
C TYR A 73 -8.06 -0.39 14.19
N ALA A 74 -8.89 -0.94 13.32
CA ALA A 74 -9.45 -2.29 13.49
C ALA A 74 -8.35 -3.36 13.51
N CYS A 75 -7.37 -3.27 12.61
CA CYS A 75 -6.23 -4.19 12.59
C CYS A 75 -5.35 -4.13 13.84
N ALA A 76 -5.29 -2.95 14.49
CA ALA A 76 -4.48 -2.75 15.68
C ALA A 76 -5.23 -3.02 17.00
N THR A 77 -6.54 -3.29 16.94
CA THR A 77 -7.38 -3.44 18.13
C THR A 77 -7.78 -4.90 18.33
N TYR A 78 -7.26 -5.51 19.40
CA TYR A 78 -7.58 -6.89 19.76
C TYR A 78 -7.35 -7.16 21.25
N ASP A 79 -8.08 -8.12 21.81
CA ASP A 79 -7.77 -8.70 23.10
C ASP A 79 -7.03 -10.03 22.90
N SER A 80 -5.79 -10.08 23.36
CA SER A 80 -4.99 -11.31 23.27
C SER A 80 -5.48 -12.44 24.19
N ASN A 81 -6.47 -12.20 25.07
CA ASN A 81 -7.15 -13.25 25.80
C ASN A 81 -8.13 -14.05 24.94
N ASP A 82 -8.55 -13.48 23.79
CA ASP A 82 -9.39 -14.15 22.81
C ASP A 82 -8.61 -15.12 21.91
N PHE A 83 -7.27 -15.13 22.02
CA PHE A 83 -6.42 -16.00 21.21
C PHE A 83 -6.23 -17.35 21.89
N LYS A 84 -6.16 -18.38 21.07
CA LYS A 84 -5.84 -19.74 21.49
C LYS A 84 -4.37 -20.05 21.23
N ALA A 85 -3.61 -20.34 22.29
CA ALA A 85 -2.22 -20.77 22.17
C ALA A 85 -2.18 -22.29 21.93
N ALA A 86 -1.65 -22.72 20.78
CA ALA A 86 -1.52 -24.13 20.41
C ALA A 86 -0.49 -24.29 19.28
N SER A 87 -0.04 -25.53 19.04
CA SER A 87 0.57 -25.91 17.77
C SER A 87 -0.51 -26.29 16.75
N TYR A 88 -0.16 -26.23 15.45
CA TYR A 88 -1.07 -26.70 14.40
C TYR A 88 -1.40 -28.18 14.60
N SER A 89 -0.39 -29.02 14.90
CA SER A 89 -0.57 -30.46 15.11
C SER A 89 -1.51 -30.84 16.28
N GLU A 90 -1.65 -29.94 17.26
CA GLU A 90 -2.63 -30.10 18.35
C GLU A 90 -4.00 -29.58 17.96
N LEU A 91 -4.04 -28.34 17.41
CA LEU A 91 -5.29 -27.66 17.11
C LEU A 91 -6.09 -28.36 16.01
N SER A 92 -5.43 -28.82 14.95
CA SER A 92 -6.07 -29.48 13.80
C SER A 92 -6.73 -30.85 14.11
N LYS A 93 -6.44 -31.45 15.29
CA LYS A 93 -7.09 -32.70 15.72
C LYS A 93 -8.57 -32.52 16.07
N SER A 94 -8.95 -31.35 16.51
CA SER A 94 -10.30 -31.08 17.04
C SER A 94 -11.01 -29.92 16.34
N GLU A 95 -10.27 -29.04 15.67
CA GLU A 95 -10.81 -27.80 15.10
C GLU A 95 -10.24 -27.54 13.71
N PRO A 96 -11.02 -26.96 12.78
CA PRO A 96 -10.51 -26.61 11.46
C PRO A 96 -9.52 -25.44 11.58
N ALA A 97 -8.25 -25.70 11.25
CA ALA A 97 -7.18 -24.72 11.22
C ALA A 97 -6.52 -24.68 9.84
N LEU A 98 -6.09 -23.52 9.41
CA LEU A 98 -5.32 -23.41 8.17
C LEU A 98 -3.89 -23.91 8.40
N ALA A 99 -3.44 -24.75 7.50
CA ALA A 99 -2.14 -25.41 7.62
C ALA A 99 -0.98 -24.43 7.44
N PRO A 100 0.18 -24.67 8.06
CA PRO A 100 1.35 -23.78 8.04
C PRO A 100 1.84 -23.40 6.65
N GLU A 101 1.68 -24.25 5.64
CA GLU A 101 2.08 -23.99 4.26
C GLU A 101 1.39 -22.74 3.65
N PHE A 102 0.18 -22.40 4.08
CA PHE A 102 -0.52 -21.18 3.63
C PHE A 102 0.13 -19.89 4.14
N PHE A 103 1.02 -20.00 5.14
CA PHE A 103 1.72 -18.88 5.76
C PHE A 103 3.22 -18.88 5.43
N ARG A 104 3.60 -19.58 4.37
CA ARG A 104 4.97 -19.59 3.86
C ARG A 104 5.16 -18.39 2.93
N TYR A 105 5.70 -17.30 3.45
CA TYR A 105 5.84 -16.03 2.72
C TYR A 105 7.10 -15.91 1.86
N TYR A 106 8.11 -16.76 2.09
CA TYR A 106 9.43 -16.66 1.47
C TYR A 106 9.86 -17.99 0.86
N SER A 107 10.75 -17.95 -0.15
CA SER A 107 11.40 -19.15 -0.66
C SER A 107 12.42 -19.72 0.35
N ASP A 108 12.85 -20.95 0.17
CA ASP A 108 13.87 -21.58 1.02
C ASP A 108 15.14 -20.74 1.09
N GLU A 109 15.60 -20.21 -0.06
CA GLU A 109 16.78 -19.36 -0.14
C GLU A 109 16.60 -18.04 0.61
N GLN A 110 15.39 -17.47 0.57
CA GLN A 110 15.08 -16.27 1.33
C GLN A 110 15.04 -16.56 2.83
N TYR A 111 14.44 -17.67 3.26
CA TYR A 111 14.47 -18.07 4.68
C TYR A 111 15.88 -18.27 5.19
N GLU A 112 16.80 -18.87 4.41
CA GLU A 112 18.20 -19.00 4.82
C GLU A 112 18.84 -17.64 5.12
N ARG A 113 18.61 -16.62 4.28
CA ARG A 113 19.11 -15.26 4.50
C ARG A 113 18.43 -14.56 5.68
N LEU A 114 17.16 -14.84 5.90
CA LEU A 114 16.35 -14.22 6.96
C LEU A 114 16.59 -14.84 8.34
N ARG A 115 17.34 -15.92 8.45
CA ARG A 115 17.76 -16.52 9.74
C ARG A 115 18.52 -15.54 10.63
N GLU A 116 19.29 -14.64 10.03
CA GLU A 116 19.98 -13.59 10.79
C GLU A 116 19.01 -12.63 11.51
N LEU A 117 17.78 -12.48 10.95
CA LEU A 117 16.69 -11.73 11.56
C LEU A 117 15.76 -12.61 12.40
N ASN A 118 16.15 -13.86 12.67
CA ASN A 118 15.37 -14.85 13.40
C ASN A 118 14.01 -15.16 12.75
N VAL A 119 13.91 -15.10 11.41
CA VAL A 119 12.70 -15.40 10.65
C VAL A 119 12.78 -16.82 10.09
N TYR A 120 11.75 -17.61 10.38
CA TYR A 120 11.65 -19.03 10.02
C TYR A 120 10.28 -19.33 9.41
N PRO A 121 10.17 -20.39 8.56
CA PRO A 121 8.86 -20.88 8.16
C PRO A 121 8.11 -21.43 9.37
N LEU A 122 6.80 -21.19 9.42
CA LEU A 122 5.94 -21.75 10.46
C LEU A 122 5.92 -23.28 10.33
N GLY A 123 6.25 -23.98 11.41
CA GLY A 123 6.22 -25.43 11.51
C GLY A 123 4.94 -25.93 12.17
N GLU A 124 4.59 -27.20 11.94
CA GLU A 124 3.38 -27.81 12.50
C GLU A 124 3.38 -27.91 14.04
N ASN A 125 4.56 -27.96 14.65
CA ASN A 125 4.74 -28.10 16.10
C ASN A 125 5.07 -26.77 16.80
N ASP A 126 5.12 -25.67 16.07
CA ASP A 126 5.41 -24.36 16.67
C ASP A 126 4.22 -23.88 17.49
N LEU A 127 4.51 -23.48 18.73
CA LEU A 127 3.50 -22.89 19.60
C LEU A 127 3.30 -21.42 19.21
N ILE A 128 2.10 -21.11 18.73
CA ILE A 128 1.69 -19.75 18.34
C ILE A 128 0.28 -19.44 18.87
N GLU A 129 -0.12 -18.19 18.73
CA GLU A 129 -1.50 -17.75 19.00
C GLU A 129 -2.34 -17.78 17.73
N TRP A 130 -3.53 -18.32 17.85
CA TRP A 130 -4.51 -18.47 16.78
C TRP A 130 -5.73 -17.61 17.06
N THR A 131 -6.34 -17.08 15.99
CA THR A 131 -7.62 -16.35 16.01
C THR A 131 -8.59 -16.97 15.02
N VAL A 132 -9.91 -16.82 15.27
CA VAL A 132 -10.94 -17.36 14.39
C VAL A 132 -11.24 -16.40 13.25
N CYS A 133 -11.25 -16.92 12.04
CA CYS A 133 -11.68 -16.24 10.82
C CYS A 133 -12.80 -17.04 10.14
N ASN A 134 -13.65 -16.37 9.38
CA ASN A 134 -14.73 -17.00 8.65
C ASN A 134 -14.40 -17.03 7.15
N ASP A 135 -14.50 -18.21 6.55
CA ASP A 135 -14.50 -18.34 5.10
C ASP A 135 -15.72 -17.60 4.54
N PHE A 136 -15.45 -16.67 3.66
CA PHE A 136 -16.48 -15.76 3.17
C PHE A 136 -17.48 -16.44 2.22
N ILE A 137 -17.06 -17.47 1.51
CA ILE A 137 -17.91 -18.19 0.55
C ILE A 137 -18.79 -19.21 1.27
N THR A 138 -18.21 -19.96 2.17
CA THR A 138 -18.86 -21.08 2.85
C THR A 138 -19.45 -20.72 4.21
N GLY A 139 -19.03 -19.60 4.80
CA GLY A 139 -19.37 -19.18 6.17
C GLY A 139 -18.74 -20.05 7.26
N LYS A 140 -17.88 -21.00 6.92
CA LYS A 140 -17.20 -21.87 7.90
C LYS A 140 -16.12 -21.10 8.63
N SER A 141 -15.98 -21.38 9.92
CA SER A 141 -14.92 -20.83 10.74
C SER A 141 -13.66 -21.66 10.67
N TYR A 142 -12.51 -20.98 10.63
CA TYR A 142 -11.17 -21.55 10.64
C TYR A 142 -10.29 -20.80 11.62
N TRP A 143 -9.38 -21.52 12.26
CA TRP A 143 -8.31 -20.92 13.03
C TRP A 143 -7.16 -20.48 12.09
N MET A 144 -6.72 -19.26 12.27
CA MET A 144 -5.60 -18.66 11.53
C MET A 144 -4.58 -18.10 12.52
N PRO A 145 -3.27 -18.08 12.18
CA PRO A 145 -2.27 -17.42 13.00
C PRO A 145 -2.60 -15.95 13.23
N ALA A 146 -2.63 -15.51 14.50
CA ALA A 146 -2.99 -14.14 14.85
C ALA A 146 -2.02 -13.11 14.25
N PHE A 147 -0.74 -13.47 14.07
CA PHE A 147 0.28 -12.62 13.46
C PHE A 147 -0.02 -12.28 11.98
N SER A 148 -0.82 -13.07 11.29
CA SER A 148 -1.22 -12.82 9.90
C SER A 148 -2.41 -11.87 9.77
N ILE A 149 -3.09 -11.55 10.87
CA ILE A 149 -4.34 -10.78 10.89
C ILE A 149 -4.12 -9.39 11.51
N TYR A 150 -3.40 -9.32 12.64
CA TYR A 150 -3.30 -8.09 13.43
C TYR A 150 -2.00 -7.32 13.18
N MET A 151 -2.10 -5.98 13.16
CA MET A 151 -0.99 -5.09 12.84
C MET A 151 -1.02 -3.80 13.69
N PRO A 152 -0.04 -3.59 14.60
CA PRO A 152 1.01 -4.53 14.99
C PRO A 152 0.47 -5.68 15.84
N TYR A 153 1.12 -6.83 15.71
CA TYR A 153 0.83 -8.00 16.54
C TYR A 153 1.90 -8.18 17.60
N PHE A 154 1.50 -8.41 18.85
CA PHE A 154 2.37 -8.70 19.97
C PHE A 154 1.93 -9.99 20.64
N SER A 155 2.71 -11.05 20.47
CA SER A 155 2.43 -12.35 21.05
C SER A 155 2.61 -12.36 22.57
N LYS A 156 1.74 -13.07 23.28
CA LYS A 156 1.96 -13.47 24.68
C LYS A 156 2.74 -14.79 24.77
N VAL A 157 2.75 -15.57 23.70
CA VAL A 157 3.53 -16.79 23.62
C VAL A 157 4.99 -16.41 23.37
N ASN A 158 5.88 -16.96 24.21
CA ASN A 158 7.31 -16.79 24.02
C ASN A 158 7.79 -17.71 22.89
N SER A 159 7.51 -17.34 21.64
CA SER A 159 8.04 -18.06 20.48
C SER A 159 9.50 -17.68 20.25
N PRO A 160 10.40 -18.66 20.06
CA PRO A 160 11.79 -18.38 19.75
C PRO A 160 11.99 -17.80 18.34
N HIS A 161 10.96 -17.83 17.48
CA HIS A 161 11.03 -17.46 16.07
C HIS A 161 10.02 -16.41 15.68
N ASN A 162 10.42 -15.57 14.73
CA ASN A 162 9.50 -14.76 13.93
C ASN A 162 9.10 -15.56 12.68
N TYR A 163 7.88 -15.35 12.19
CA TYR A 163 7.38 -16.06 11.02
C TYR A 163 7.25 -15.17 9.78
N MET A 164 7.41 -13.87 9.95
CA MET A 164 7.41 -12.90 8.84
C MET A 164 8.22 -11.65 9.19
N VAL A 165 8.79 -11.03 8.16
CA VAL A 165 9.46 -9.73 8.27
C VAL A 165 8.39 -8.62 8.27
N GLY A 166 8.09 -8.13 9.43
CA GLY A 166 7.06 -7.10 9.60
C GLY A 166 5.64 -7.59 9.30
N THR A 167 4.69 -6.75 9.57
CA THR A 167 3.27 -6.99 9.31
C THR A 167 2.81 -6.22 8.08
N THR A 168 1.86 -6.76 7.32
CA THR A 168 1.29 -6.12 6.14
C THR A 168 -0.20 -5.87 6.32
N SER A 169 -0.68 -4.73 5.83
CA SER A 169 -2.11 -4.41 5.77
C SER A 169 -2.78 -4.93 4.50
N THR A 170 -2.08 -5.68 3.66
CA THR A 170 -2.66 -6.19 2.40
C THR A 170 -3.89 -7.03 2.66
N GLY A 171 -5.01 -6.66 2.03
CA GLY A 171 -6.30 -7.32 2.18
C GLY A 171 -7.15 -6.82 3.35
N THR A 172 -6.61 -5.94 4.20
CA THR A 172 -7.44 -5.25 5.20
C THR A 172 -8.22 -4.12 4.55
N ALA A 173 -9.44 -3.87 4.98
CA ALA A 173 -10.24 -2.80 4.40
C ALA A 173 -11.37 -2.33 5.32
N ALA A 174 -11.74 -1.07 5.17
CA ALA A 174 -12.97 -0.52 5.72
C ALA A 174 -14.03 -0.35 4.62
N GLY A 175 -15.29 -0.48 4.99
CA GLY A 175 -16.43 -0.30 4.08
C GLY A 175 -17.67 0.20 4.81
N LYS A 176 -18.67 0.67 4.05
CA LYS A 176 -19.98 1.02 4.62
C LYS A 176 -20.73 -0.21 5.12
N THR A 177 -20.45 -1.35 4.50
CA THR A 177 -20.97 -2.66 4.86
C THR A 177 -19.81 -3.66 4.88
N SER A 178 -19.99 -4.82 5.51
CA SER A 178 -19.00 -5.91 5.48
C SER A 178 -18.70 -6.35 4.05
N ARG A 179 -19.71 -6.34 3.16
CA ARG A 179 -19.52 -6.65 1.73
C ARG A 179 -18.61 -5.63 1.04
N ASP A 180 -18.80 -4.33 1.30
CA ASP A 180 -17.95 -3.29 0.70
C ASP A 180 -16.50 -3.41 1.19
N ALA A 181 -16.30 -3.67 2.49
CA ALA A 181 -14.98 -3.91 3.08
C ALA A 181 -14.31 -5.11 2.41
N LEU A 182 -15.03 -6.23 2.29
CA LEU A 182 -14.50 -7.43 1.66
C LEU A 182 -14.09 -7.21 0.19
N ILE A 183 -14.95 -6.55 -0.59
CA ILE A 183 -14.64 -6.20 -1.99
C ILE A 183 -13.38 -5.33 -2.04
N SER A 184 -13.26 -4.35 -1.15
CA SER A 184 -12.06 -3.48 -1.10
C SER A 184 -10.80 -4.27 -0.75
N GLY A 185 -10.86 -5.16 0.25
CA GLY A 185 -9.73 -6.02 0.61
C GLY A 185 -9.32 -6.98 -0.51
N PHE A 186 -10.29 -7.60 -1.19
CA PHE A 186 -10.03 -8.42 -2.38
C PHE A 186 -9.36 -7.63 -3.51
N LEU A 187 -9.85 -6.44 -3.79
CA LEU A 187 -9.27 -5.57 -4.82
C LEU A 187 -7.83 -5.17 -4.47
N GLU A 188 -7.54 -4.90 -3.21
CA GLU A 188 -6.17 -4.61 -2.77
C GLU A 188 -5.26 -5.85 -2.91
N CYS A 189 -5.71 -7.03 -2.55
CA CYS A 189 -4.94 -8.26 -2.78
C CYS A 189 -4.62 -8.45 -4.28
N ALA A 190 -5.61 -8.26 -5.16
CA ALA A 190 -5.42 -8.36 -6.60
C ALA A 190 -4.45 -7.30 -7.13
N GLU A 191 -4.55 -6.07 -6.64
CA GLU A 191 -3.65 -4.94 -6.94
C GLU A 191 -2.20 -5.26 -6.56
N ARG A 192 -1.99 -5.67 -5.31
CA ARG A 192 -0.66 -5.97 -4.78
C ARG A 192 -0.01 -7.15 -5.49
N HIS A 193 -0.80 -8.18 -5.79
CA HIS A 193 -0.34 -9.33 -6.58
C HIS A 193 0.08 -8.92 -8.00
N ALA A 194 -0.77 -8.20 -8.71
CA ALA A 194 -0.47 -7.74 -10.07
C ALA A 194 0.76 -6.81 -10.10
N PHE A 195 0.87 -5.90 -9.11
CA PHE A 195 2.02 -5.01 -9.00
C PHE A 195 3.31 -5.78 -8.70
N ALA A 196 3.29 -6.77 -7.81
CA ALA A 196 4.46 -7.59 -7.51
C ALA A 196 4.95 -8.35 -8.75
N LEU A 197 4.04 -8.99 -9.50
CA LEU A 197 4.38 -9.65 -10.76
C LEU A 197 4.98 -8.67 -11.77
N PHE A 198 4.36 -7.51 -11.94
CA PHE A 198 4.84 -6.45 -12.82
C PHE A 198 6.25 -5.98 -12.41
N TRP A 199 6.49 -5.77 -11.11
CA TRP A 199 7.76 -5.27 -10.60
C TRP A 199 8.90 -6.28 -10.75
N TYR A 200 8.65 -7.55 -10.43
CA TYR A 200 9.69 -8.58 -10.46
C TYR A 200 9.93 -9.20 -11.84
N HIS A 201 8.93 -9.14 -12.74
CA HIS A 201 8.97 -9.79 -14.05
C HIS A 201 8.76 -8.83 -15.22
N GLN A 202 9.16 -7.57 -15.08
CA GLN A 202 8.88 -6.51 -16.05
C GLN A 202 9.39 -6.77 -17.47
N ASP A 203 10.37 -7.64 -17.67
CA ASP A 203 10.89 -8.05 -18.98
C ASP A 203 10.20 -9.30 -19.54
N ALA A 204 9.50 -10.07 -18.72
CA ALA A 204 8.99 -11.41 -19.06
C ALA A 204 7.48 -11.47 -19.27
N LEU A 205 6.72 -10.52 -18.73
CA LEU A 205 5.27 -10.57 -18.73
C LEU A 205 4.64 -9.50 -19.65
N PRO A 206 3.51 -9.82 -20.31
CA PRO A 206 2.83 -8.89 -21.20
C PRO A 206 2.08 -7.82 -20.40
N TYR A 207 2.56 -6.61 -20.42
CA TYR A 207 1.81 -5.43 -19.99
C TYR A 207 1.66 -4.45 -21.16
N ARG A 208 0.67 -3.56 -21.07
CA ARG A 208 0.50 -2.48 -22.04
C ARG A 208 0.85 -1.16 -21.37
N SER A 209 1.63 -0.32 -22.05
CA SER A 209 1.95 1.01 -21.57
C SER A 209 1.26 2.09 -22.42
N TYR A 210 0.88 3.18 -21.77
CA TYR A 210 0.20 4.30 -22.41
C TYR A 210 0.88 5.62 -22.03
N THR A 211 1.10 6.47 -23.04
CA THR A 211 1.53 7.85 -22.82
C THR A 211 0.33 8.74 -22.46
N THR A 212 0.62 9.94 -21.95
CA THR A 212 -0.39 10.96 -21.66
C THR A 212 -1.27 11.25 -22.88
N GLU A 213 -0.69 11.36 -24.08
CA GLU A 213 -1.43 11.67 -25.32
C GLU A 213 -2.41 10.57 -25.70
N VAL A 214 -2.01 9.30 -25.52
CA VAL A 214 -2.89 8.15 -25.80
C VAL A 214 -4.06 8.14 -24.83
N ILE A 215 -3.81 8.37 -23.55
CA ILE A 215 -4.86 8.44 -22.52
C ILE A 215 -5.82 9.60 -22.81
N LEU A 216 -5.32 10.80 -23.06
CA LEU A 216 -6.15 11.97 -23.33
C LEU A 216 -6.97 11.82 -24.61
N ARG A 217 -6.43 11.19 -25.67
CA ARG A 217 -7.16 10.88 -26.89
C ARG A 217 -8.31 9.91 -26.63
N HIS A 218 -8.06 8.85 -25.86
CA HIS A 218 -9.08 7.83 -25.58
C HIS A 218 -10.16 8.35 -24.62
N TYR A 219 -9.78 9.10 -23.60
CA TYR A 219 -10.67 9.57 -22.55
C TYR A 219 -11.04 11.07 -22.66
N HIS A 220 -10.96 11.67 -23.85
CA HIS A 220 -11.18 13.12 -24.09
C HIS A 220 -12.51 13.66 -23.53
N LYS A 221 -13.54 12.82 -23.39
CA LYS A 221 -14.83 13.19 -22.79
C LYS A 221 -14.88 13.03 -21.27
N ASN A 222 -13.89 12.40 -20.66
CA ASN A 222 -13.86 12.18 -19.21
C ASN A 222 -13.15 13.36 -18.54
N LYS A 223 -13.92 14.29 -17.95
CA LYS A 223 -13.41 15.50 -17.33
C LYS A 223 -12.39 15.20 -16.21
N THR A 224 -12.59 14.14 -15.43
CA THR A 224 -11.69 13.77 -14.35
C THR A 224 -10.32 13.32 -14.88
N ILE A 225 -10.30 12.43 -15.87
CA ILE A 225 -9.06 11.98 -16.51
C ILE A 225 -8.35 13.16 -17.18
N CYS A 226 -9.08 14.00 -17.92
CA CYS A 226 -8.47 15.18 -18.54
C CYS A 226 -7.78 16.06 -17.48
N ARG A 227 -8.44 16.35 -16.37
CA ARG A 227 -7.83 17.16 -15.29
C ARG A 227 -6.60 16.49 -14.69
N LEU A 228 -6.59 15.16 -14.52
CA LEU A 228 -5.45 14.43 -13.98
C LEU A 228 -4.25 14.40 -14.94
N PHE A 229 -4.46 14.35 -16.25
CA PHE A 229 -3.41 14.15 -17.24
C PHE A 229 -2.95 15.42 -17.98
N GLN A 230 -3.59 16.57 -17.76
CA GLN A 230 -3.25 17.82 -18.46
C GLN A 230 -2.22 18.71 -17.74
N ASN A 231 -1.68 18.28 -16.59
CA ASN A 231 -0.67 19.06 -15.88
C ASN A 231 0.69 18.96 -16.60
N SER A 232 1.12 20.04 -17.25
CA SER A 232 2.37 20.11 -18.00
C SER A 232 3.65 20.09 -17.14
N ALA A 233 3.54 20.29 -15.83
CA ALA A 233 4.68 20.27 -14.90
C ALA A 233 5.05 18.82 -14.48
N VAL A 234 4.27 17.84 -14.90
CA VAL A 234 4.51 16.41 -14.61
C VAL A 234 4.44 15.60 -15.90
N GLN A 235 5.22 14.52 -15.94
CA GLN A 235 5.06 13.50 -16.97
C GLN A 235 4.42 12.27 -16.35
N ILE A 236 3.48 11.66 -17.06
CA ILE A 236 2.72 10.52 -16.59
C ILE A 236 2.88 9.36 -17.58
N LYS A 237 3.25 8.19 -17.05
CA LYS A 237 3.27 6.91 -17.75
C LYS A 237 2.29 5.97 -17.06
N SER A 238 1.40 5.36 -17.83
CA SER A 238 0.42 4.41 -17.30
C SER A 238 0.67 3.01 -17.84
N PHE A 239 0.48 2.01 -16.99
CA PHE A 239 0.61 0.60 -17.35
C PHE A 239 -0.68 -0.14 -17.01
N ASP A 240 -1.12 -0.99 -17.94
CA ASP A 240 -2.29 -1.85 -17.79
C ASP A 240 -1.81 -3.25 -17.39
N LEU A 241 -2.20 -3.67 -16.20
CA LEU A 241 -1.81 -4.93 -15.58
C LEU A 241 -2.96 -5.96 -15.58
N ALA A 242 -4.00 -5.76 -16.38
CA ALA A 242 -5.15 -6.68 -16.43
C ALA A 242 -4.75 -8.12 -16.79
N ALA A 243 -3.62 -8.33 -17.47
CA ALA A 243 -3.11 -9.66 -17.77
C ALA A 243 -2.64 -10.44 -16.51
N PHE A 244 -2.37 -9.75 -15.39
CA PHE A 244 -1.85 -10.32 -14.14
C PHE A 244 -2.88 -10.30 -13.00
N SER A 245 -4.07 -9.79 -13.26
CA SER A 245 -5.08 -9.54 -12.27
C SER A 245 -6.42 -10.13 -12.70
N PRO A 246 -7.23 -10.68 -11.79
CA PRO A 246 -8.59 -11.11 -12.08
C PRO A 246 -9.55 -9.95 -12.34
N VAL A 247 -9.09 -8.72 -12.13
CA VAL A 247 -9.86 -7.46 -12.32
C VAL A 247 -8.99 -6.43 -13.03
N GLU A 248 -9.58 -5.32 -13.48
CA GLU A 248 -8.84 -4.23 -14.10
C GLU A 248 -7.84 -3.62 -13.12
N CYS A 249 -6.55 -3.64 -13.44
CA CYS A 249 -5.48 -3.11 -12.61
C CYS A 249 -4.60 -2.14 -13.42
N MET A 250 -4.39 -0.95 -12.89
CA MET A 250 -3.59 0.11 -13.51
C MET A 250 -2.49 0.59 -12.58
N VAL A 251 -1.31 0.80 -13.14
CA VAL A 251 -0.20 1.50 -12.46
C VAL A 251 0.07 2.81 -13.18
N VAL A 252 0.30 3.86 -12.42
CA VAL A 252 0.65 5.18 -12.91
C VAL A 252 1.95 5.62 -12.26
N PHE A 253 2.96 5.87 -13.09
CA PHE A 253 4.18 6.56 -12.69
C PHE A 253 4.06 8.03 -13.05
N LEU A 254 4.44 8.88 -12.10
CA LEU A 254 4.45 10.32 -12.22
C LEU A 254 5.86 10.82 -11.97
N TYR A 255 6.39 11.63 -12.90
CA TYR A 255 7.71 12.24 -12.83
C TYR A 255 7.59 13.75 -12.80
N PHE A 256 8.39 14.41 -11.95
CA PHE A 256 8.38 15.86 -11.81
C PHE A 256 9.75 16.39 -11.41
N ARG A 257 10.05 17.62 -11.85
CA ARG A 257 11.33 18.29 -11.53
C ARG A 257 11.17 19.25 -10.36
N TYR A 258 11.87 18.96 -9.25
CA TYR A 258 11.91 19.82 -8.07
C TYR A 258 13.35 20.08 -7.64
N LYS A 259 13.75 21.36 -7.42
CA LYS A 259 15.11 21.77 -7.04
C LYS A 259 16.21 21.08 -7.89
N ASN A 260 16.06 21.12 -9.22
CA ASN A 260 16.98 20.54 -10.20
C ASN A 260 17.16 19.01 -10.17
N LYS A 261 16.37 18.28 -9.39
CA LYS A 261 16.32 16.82 -9.41
C LYS A 261 14.98 16.34 -9.96
N ILE A 262 15.01 15.17 -10.61
CA ILE A 262 13.79 14.50 -11.04
C ILE A 262 13.36 13.51 -9.97
N TYR A 263 12.14 13.68 -9.53
CA TYR A 263 11.47 12.78 -8.59
C TYR A 263 10.45 11.94 -9.32
N GLN A 264 10.24 10.75 -8.79
CA GLN A 264 9.14 9.88 -9.21
C GLN A 264 8.21 9.60 -8.03
N SER A 265 6.96 9.38 -8.39
CA SER A 265 5.93 8.82 -7.53
C SER A 265 5.15 7.80 -8.32
N LEU A 266 4.47 6.90 -7.65
CA LEU A 266 3.64 5.90 -8.29
C LEU A 266 2.35 5.70 -7.51
N GLY A 267 1.32 5.26 -8.23
CA GLY A 267 0.08 4.74 -7.66
C GLY A 267 -0.36 3.51 -8.43
N CYS A 268 -0.96 2.58 -7.73
CA CYS A 268 -1.53 1.37 -8.30
C CYS A 268 -2.97 1.22 -7.83
N ALA A 269 -3.86 0.76 -8.70
CA ALA A 269 -5.23 0.52 -8.30
C ALA A 269 -5.87 -0.61 -9.09
N ALA A 270 -6.49 -1.57 -8.39
CA ALA A 270 -7.38 -2.56 -8.98
C ALA A 270 -8.84 -2.17 -8.75
N ARG A 271 -9.66 -2.26 -9.80
CA ARG A 271 -11.10 -1.97 -9.79
C ARG A 271 -11.81 -2.89 -10.78
N PHE A 272 -13.14 -2.99 -10.68
CA PHE A 272 -13.94 -3.70 -11.67
C PHE A 272 -14.08 -2.94 -13.02
N ASN A 273 -13.64 -1.68 -13.04
CA ASN A 273 -13.72 -0.83 -14.22
C ASN A 273 -12.37 -0.12 -14.44
N LYS A 274 -11.82 -0.24 -15.64
CA LYS A 274 -10.50 0.32 -16.00
C LYS A 274 -10.41 1.84 -15.81
N THR A 275 -11.46 2.58 -16.13
CA THR A 275 -11.49 4.03 -15.93
C THR A 275 -11.34 4.39 -14.46
N GLN A 276 -12.02 3.65 -13.57
CA GLN A 276 -11.91 3.87 -12.12
C GLN A 276 -10.54 3.45 -11.59
N ALA A 277 -9.96 2.35 -12.09
CA ALA A 277 -8.61 1.93 -11.76
C ALA A 277 -7.59 3.01 -12.15
N LEU A 278 -7.67 3.53 -13.38
CA LEU A 278 -6.79 4.59 -13.86
C LEU A 278 -6.91 5.88 -13.05
N ILE A 279 -8.13 6.33 -12.75
CA ILE A 279 -8.36 7.53 -11.92
C ILE A 279 -7.74 7.34 -10.54
N LYS A 280 -8.00 6.22 -9.89
CA LYS A 280 -7.51 5.95 -8.53
C LYS A 280 -5.99 5.82 -8.49
N ALA A 281 -5.38 5.07 -9.42
CA ALA A 281 -3.93 4.95 -9.54
C ALA A 281 -3.26 6.32 -9.76
N CYS A 282 -3.85 7.17 -10.60
CA CYS A 282 -3.35 8.52 -10.84
C CYS A 282 -3.47 9.42 -9.60
N GLN A 283 -4.57 9.34 -8.87
CA GLN A 283 -4.74 10.05 -7.60
C GLN A 283 -3.70 9.63 -6.57
N GLU A 284 -3.42 8.35 -6.42
CA GLU A 284 -2.38 7.85 -5.51
C GLU A 284 -0.98 8.30 -5.93
N ALA A 285 -0.68 8.30 -7.23
CA ALA A 285 0.57 8.86 -7.74
C ALA A 285 0.72 10.35 -7.36
N TYR A 286 -0.34 11.14 -7.43
CA TYR A 286 -0.31 12.54 -6.99
C TYR A 286 -0.19 12.68 -5.47
N GLN A 287 -0.78 11.79 -4.69
CA GLN A 287 -0.61 11.77 -3.23
C GLN A 287 0.85 11.57 -2.83
N GLY A 288 1.59 10.77 -3.60
CA GLY A 288 3.01 10.51 -3.39
C GLY A 288 3.95 11.66 -3.74
N VAL A 289 3.49 12.76 -4.37
CA VAL A 289 4.35 13.90 -4.73
C VAL A 289 4.92 14.58 -3.48
N GLU A 290 4.07 14.95 -2.54
CA GLU A 290 4.49 15.58 -1.29
C GLU A 290 5.35 14.63 -0.44
N TYR A 291 5.01 13.36 -0.47
CA TYR A 291 5.77 12.32 0.21
C TYR A 291 7.19 12.21 -0.35
N ALA A 292 7.35 12.15 -1.67
CA ALA A 292 8.66 12.12 -2.32
C ALA A 292 9.54 13.33 -1.96
N ILE A 293 8.93 14.53 -1.91
CA ILE A 293 9.63 15.74 -1.49
C ILE A 293 10.05 15.68 -0.02
N SER A 294 9.16 15.26 0.86
CA SER A 294 9.41 15.18 2.30
C SER A 294 10.51 14.17 2.66
N LEU A 295 10.56 13.03 1.99
CA LEU A 295 11.59 12.02 2.22
C LEU A 295 12.99 12.53 1.84
N ASN A 296 13.10 13.36 0.80
CA ASN A 296 14.37 13.96 0.43
C ASN A 296 14.94 14.89 1.51
N GLU A 297 14.09 15.47 2.33
CA GLU A 297 14.51 16.36 3.43
C GLU A 297 14.97 15.57 4.67
N LYS A 298 14.54 14.31 4.81
CA LYS A 298 14.85 13.46 5.97
C LYS A 298 16.25 12.82 5.95
N LYS A 299 16.97 12.87 4.83
CA LYS A 299 18.31 12.24 4.66
C LYS A 299 18.33 10.75 5.06
N LEU A 300 17.36 9.99 4.59
CA LEU A 300 17.14 8.59 5.00
C LEU A 300 18.23 7.63 4.50
N LEU A 301 18.87 7.94 3.38
CA LEU A 301 19.87 7.11 2.71
C LEU A 301 21.22 7.83 2.69
N PRO A 302 22.35 7.12 2.71
CA PRO A 302 23.68 7.70 2.61
C PRO A 302 23.90 8.37 1.25
N GLU A 303 25.01 9.11 1.08
CA GLU A 303 25.36 9.72 -0.22
C GLU A 303 25.72 8.65 -1.26
N GLU A 304 26.51 7.65 -0.86
CA GLU A 304 26.83 6.48 -1.67
C GLU A 304 25.77 5.40 -1.52
N PRO A 305 25.36 4.73 -2.64
CA PRO A 305 24.34 3.69 -2.59
C PRO A 305 24.77 2.48 -1.76
N ASP A 306 23.95 2.13 -0.79
CA ASP A 306 24.10 0.91 0.01
C ASP A 306 22.76 0.17 0.05
N LEU A 307 22.66 -0.91 -0.72
CA LEU A 307 21.43 -1.70 -0.84
C LEU A 307 21.04 -2.40 0.47
N SER A 308 22.01 -2.69 1.34
CA SER A 308 21.76 -3.31 2.65
C SER A 308 20.98 -2.40 3.62
N ARG A 309 20.96 -1.09 3.32
CA ARG A 309 20.24 -0.08 4.10
C ARG A 309 18.78 0.10 3.68
N ILE A 310 18.32 -0.63 2.66
CA ILE A 310 16.91 -0.57 2.18
C ILE A 310 16.11 -1.63 2.93
N ASP A 311 15.71 -1.31 4.14
CA ASP A 311 15.06 -2.21 5.08
C ASP A 311 13.62 -1.79 5.46
N ASP A 312 13.14 -0.66 4.90
CA ASP A 312 11.79 -0.16 5.10
C ASP A 312 11.17 0.45 3.82
N PHE A 313 9.88 0.73 3.89
CA PHE A 313 9.11 1.30 2.78
C PHE A 313 9.60 2.69 2.38
N ASP A 314 9.90 3.58 3.35
CA ASP A 314 10.34 4.95 3.10
C ASP A 314 11.65 4.96 2.30
N LYS A 315 12.61 4.14 2.69
CA LYS A 315 13.91 4.00 2.03
C LYS A 315 13.76 3.39 0.63
N HIS A 316 12.93 2.34 0.48
CA HIS A 316 12.66 1.75 -0.83
C HIS A 316 11.99 2.75 -1.78
N PHE A 317 10.97 3.46 -1.33
CA PHE A 317 10.32 4.50 -2.13
C PHE A 317 11.28 5.62 -2.51
N HIS A 318 12.16 6.04 -1.58
CA HIS A 318 13.11 7.13 -1.78
C HIS A 318 14.33 6.72 -2.62
N PHE A 319 14.68 5.44 -2.68
CA PHE A 319 15.91 4.92 -3.33
C PHE A 319 16.10 5.47 -4.75
N TYR A 320 15.13 5.30 -5.62
CA TYR A 320 15.22 5.78 -7.00
C TYR A 320 15.15 7.31 -7.13
N ASN A 321 14.70 8.02 -6.11
CA ASN A 321 14.73 9.47 -6.04
C ASN A 321 16.09 9.99 -5.54
N GLN A 322 16.73 9.25 -4.65
CA GLN A 322 18.08 9.56 -4.14
C GLN A 322 19.16 9.18 -5.16
N TYR A 323 19.03 8.03 -5.82
CA TYR A 323 20.01 7.45 -6.74
C TYR A 323 19.40 7.23 -8.13
N PRO A 324 19.21 8.31 -8.92
CA PRO A 324 18.50 8.23 -10.20
C PRO A 324 19.20 7.35 -11.25
N GLN A 325 20.51 7.08 -11.12
CA GLN A 325 21.27 6.20 -12.02
C GLN A 325 20.67 4.79 -12.06
N PHE A 326 20.10 4.27 -10.96
CA PHE A 326 19.50 2.93 -10.92
C PHE A 326 18.17 2.82 -11.68
N ARG A 327 17.53 3.95 -12.03
CA ARG A 327 16.32 3.92 -12.88
C ARG A 327 16.57 3.28 -14.24
N LYS A 328 17.81 3.34 -14.75
CA LYS A 328 18.20 2.74 -16.04
C LYS A 328 18.16 1.22 -16.00
N GLU A 329 18.35 0.61 -14.85
CA GLU A 329 18.38 -0.83 -14.65
C GLU A 329 16.96 -1.42 -14.61
N ALA A 330 15.96 -0.62 -14.24
CA ALA A 330 14.56 -1.04 -14.23
C ALA A 330 13.86 -0.60 -15.53
N PRO A 331 13.43 -1.52 -16.41
CA PRO A 331 12.80 -1.19 -17.70
C PRO A 331 11.65 -0.22 -17.58
N ILE A 332 10.80 -0.36 -16.57
CA ILE A 332 9.66 0.51 -16.31
C ILE A 332 10.06 1.93 -15.88
N LEU A 333 11.26 2.12 -15.32
CA LEU A 333 11.77 3.41 -14.87
C LEU A 333 12.69 4.09 -15.88
N ARG A 334 13.09 3.41 -16.98
CA ARG A 334 13.98 3.97 -18.02
C ARG A 334 13.49 5.27 -18.62
N GLU A 335 12.19 5.45 -18.68
CA GLU A 335 11.58 6.70 -19.17
C GLU A 335 12.00 7.89 -18.31
N ALA A 336 12.04 7.74 -16.98
CA ALA A 336 12.49 8.79 -16.08
C ALA A 336 13.99 9.14 -16.29
N ALA A 337 14.82 8.16 -16.67
CA ALA A 337 16.23 8.39 -16.94
C ALA A 337 16.48 9.35 -18.13
N ARG A 338 15.51 9.50 -19.04
CA ARG A 338 15.59 10.48 -20.15
C ARG A 338 15.52 11.92 -19.66
N PHE A 339 14.84 12.18 -18.54
CA PHE A 339 14.80 13.52 -17.93
C PHE A 339 16.12 13.91 -17.30
N ASP A 340 16.86 12.94 -16.75
CA ASP A 340 18.15 13.18 -16.12
C ASP A 340 19.24 13.55 -17.15
N SER A 341 19.05 13.19 -18.43
CA SER A 341 20.02 13.45 -19.53
C SER A 341 19.97 14.85 -20.12
N GLY A 342 19.12 15.75 -19.61
CA GLY A 342 19.10 17.15 -20.02
C GLY A 342 18.36 17.46 -21.33
N ASP A 343 17.57 16.52 -21.84
CA ASP A 343 16.71 16.79 -23.01
C ASP A 343 15.57 17.75 -22.65
N GLU A 344 15.89 19.05 -22.70
CA GLU A 344 14.98 20.16 -22.36
C GLU A 344 13.73 20.28 -23.25
N LYS A 345 13.61 19.45 -24.30
CA LYS A 345 12.49 19.53 -25.26
C LYS A 345 11.13 19.05 -24.74
N ILE A 346 11.08 18.48 -23.53
CA ILE A 346 9.85 17.88 -23.00
C ILE A 346 9.02 18.86 -22.14
N TYR A 347 9.57 20.05 -21.83
CA TYR A 347 8.92 21.02 -20.91
C TYR A 347 8.63 22.40 -21.53
N ARG A 348 8.45 22.49 -22.86
CA ARG A 348 7.96 23.71 -23.50
C ARG A 348 6.54 23.56 -24.01
#